data_755fcc52f939155afcee3514a5331319
#
_entry.id   755fcc52f939155afcee3514a5331319
#
_cell.length_a   1.000
_cell.length_b   1.000
_cell.length_c   1.000
_cell.angle_alpha   90.00
_cell.angle_beta   90.00
_cell.angle_gamma   90.00
#
_symmetry.space_group_name_H-M   'P 1'
#
loop_
_entity.id
_entity.type
_entity.pdbx_description
1 polymer ?
#
loop_
_entity_poly.entity_id
_entity_poly.type
_entity_poly.pdbx_seq_one_letter_code
_entity_poly.pdbx_strand_id
1 'polypeptide(L)'
;MILLTGASGGIGNSIVEKISNSGANNLASGTKIEKLENLKNKFKNVKILKFDISQTEKIEEFIENASKELGGNLDCVINNAGITQDNLAIRMSLDEWKRVIDINLTSTFLMSKFSIKKMLKNKKGKIINITSVVGHTGNLGQANYTASKAGIIAM
;
A
#
# COMPACT_ATOMS: atom_id res chain seq x y z
N MET A 1 3.67 15.80 0.76
CA MET A 1 4.20 14.66 1.52
C MET A 1 3.47 13.39 1.10
N ILE A 2 4.17 12.37 0.66
CA ILE A 2 3.59 11.16 0.02
C ILE A 2 3.98 9.93 0.83
N LEU A 3 3.01 9.10 1.21
CA LEU A 3 3.23 7.78 1.80
C LEU A 3 2.98 6.71 0.73
N LEU A 4 3.94 5.80 0.53
CA LEU A 4 3.82 4.65 -0.37
C LEU A 4 3.99 3.34 0.39
N THR A 5 3.02 2.45 0.28
CA THR A 5 3.13 1.07 0.79
C THR A 5 3.68 0.12 -0.27
N GLY A 6 4.34 -0.97 0.15
CA GLY A 6 4.90 -1.95 -0.77
C GLY A 6 6.08 -1.43 -1.60
N ALA A 7 6.81 -0.44 -1.08
CA ALA A 7 7.93 0.22 -1.76
C ALA A 7 9.09 -0.71 -2.09
N SER A 8 9.23 -1.83 -1.39
CA SER A 8 10.28 -2.84 -1.63
C SER A 8 10.00 -3.79 -2.80
N GLY A 9 8.81 -3.73 -3.42
CA GLY A 9 8.45 -4.47 -4.62
C GLY A 9 8.86 -3.75 -5.91
N GLY A 10 8.78 -4.44 -7.06
CA GLY A 10 9.18 -3.86 -8.35
C GLY A 10 8.42 -2.58 -8.72
N ILE A 11 7.08 -2.62 -8.69
CA ILE A 11 6.22 -1.45 -8.96
C ILE A 11 6.47 -0.34 -7.92
N GLY A 12 6.49 -0.70 -6.63
CA GLY A 12 6.71 0.26 -5.55
C GLY A 12 8.07 0.98 -5.67
N ASN A 13 9.13 0.25 -6.02
CA ASN A 13 10.45 0.83 -6.26
C ASN A 13 10.43 1.87 -7.39
N SER A 14 9.82 1.52 -8.53
CA SER A 14 9.68 2.43 -9.68
C SER A 14 8.85 3.68 -9.34
N ILE A 15 7.82 3.53 -8.51
CA ILE A 15 7.02 4.67 -8.02
C ILE A 15 7.87 5.58 -7.13
N VAL A 16 8.63 5.02 -6.15
CA VAL A 16 9.54 5.81 -5.29
C VAL A 16 10.53 6.58 -6.15
N GLU A 17 11.17 5.94 -7.12
CA GLU A 17 12.12 6.57 -8.02
C GLU A 17 11.49 7.74 -8.79
N LYS A 18 10.31 7.55 -9.37
CA LYS A 18 9.61 8.60 -10.13
C LYS A 18 9.24 9.79 -9.25
N ILE A 19 8.71 9.53 -8.05
CA ILE A 19 8.34 10.57 -7.07
C ILE A 19 9.60 11.32 -6.61
N SER A 20 10.68 10.60 -6.29
CA SER A 20 11.90 11.19 -5.79
C SER A 20 12.59 12.07 -6.84
N ASN A 21 12.60 11.64 -8.11
CA ASN A 21 13.14 12.43 -9.22
C ASN A 21 12.32 13.69 -9.52
N SER A 22 11.03 13.74 -9.12
CA SER A 22 10.23 14.97 -9.20
C SER A 22 10.49 15.96 -8.07
N GLY A 23 11.38 15.62 -7.13
CA GLY A 23 11.70 16.45 -5.96
C GLY A 23 10.71 16.32 -4.79
N ALA A 24 9.68 15.50 -4.91
CA ALA A 24 8.68 15.35 -3.85
C ALA A 24 9.21 14.50 -2.68
N ASN A 25 8.99 14.98 -1.46
CA ASN A 25 9.30 14.23 -0.26
C ASN A 25 8.35 13.05 -0.10
N ASN A 26 8.91 11.86 0.15
CA ASN A 26 8.10 10.66 0.30
C ASN A 26 8.62 9.75 1.41
N LEU A 27 7.70 8.95 1.96
CA LEU A 27 7.98 7.91 2.93
C LEU A 27 7.65 6.56 2.30
N ALA A 28 8.69 5.76 2.11
CA ALA A 28 8.62 4.43 1.55
C ALA A 28 8.43 3.39 2.66
N SER A 29 7.36 2.60 2.56
CA SER A 29 7.07 1.54 3.55
C SER A 29 6.97 0.15 2.92
N GLY A 30 7.34 -0.86 3.70
CA GLY A 30 7.31 -2.27 3.32
C GLY A 30 7.92 -3.14 4.39
N THR A 31 7.99 -4.45 4.12
CA THR A 31 8.48 -5.44 5.09
C THR A 31 9.99 -5.68 5.02
N LYS A 32 10.63 -5.43 3.87
CA LYS A 32 12.05 -5.74 3.62
C LYS A 32 12.92 -4.51 3.90
N ILE A 33 13.45 -4.42 5.12
CA ILE A 33 14.21 -3.24 5.58
C ILE A 33 15.42 -2.93 4.69
N GLU A 34 16.21 -3.93 4.29
CA GLU A 34 17.38 -3.75 3.44
C GLU A 34 17.06 -3.05 2.11
N LYS A 35 15.91 -3.42 1.49
CA LYS A 35 15.45 -2.76 0.26
C LYS A 35 15.00 -1.32 0.49
N LEU A 36 14.42 -1.04 1.65
CA LEU A 36 14.04 0.32 2.03
C LEU A 36 15.27 1.19 2.28
N GLU A 37 16.29 0.66 2.97
CA GLU A 37 17.56 1.35 3.18
C GLU A 37 18.25 1.67 1.84
N ASN A 38 18.23 0.76 0.88
CA ASN A 38 18.76 1.04 -0.47
C ASN A 38 18.05 2.22 -1.14
N LEU A 39 16.73 2.34 -0.99
CA LEU A 39 15.96 3.48 -1.51
C LEU A 39 16.36 4.78 -0.81
N LYS A 40 16.48 4.76 0.52
CA LYS A 40 16.89 5.91 1.32
C LYS A 40 18.30 6.38 0.95
N ASN A 41 19.23 5.46 0.72
CA ASN A 41 20.60 5.78 0.32
C ASN A 41 20.66 6.34 -1.11
N LYS A 42 19.77 5.88 -2.01
CA LYS A 42 19.71 6.33 -3.42
C LYS A 42 19.10 7.74 -3.55
N PHE A 43 18.13 8.09 -2.70
CA PHE A 43 17.35 9.32 -2.82
C PHE A 43 17.28 10.12 -1.51
N LYS A 44 17.80 11.36 -1.52
CA LYS A 44 17.86 12.23 -0.33
C LYS A 44 16.47 12.62 0.24
N ASN A 45 15.43 12.62 -0.60
CA ASN A 45 14.06 13.00 -0.25
C ASN A 45 13.17 11.79 0.10
N VAL A 46 13.77 10.62 0.33
CA VAL A 46 13.09 9.39 0.79
C VAL A 46 13.35 9.18 2.28
N LYS A 47 12.28 9.13 3.05
CA LYS A 47 12.26 8.54 4.39
C LYS A 47 11.74 7.11 4.31
N ILE A 48 12.05 6.30 5.29
CA ILE A 48 11.60 4.91 5.34
C ILE A 48 10.92 4.60 6.66
N LEU A 49 9.90 3.74 6.62
CA LEU A 49 9.26 3.20 7.81
C LEU A 49 8.86 1.76 7.54
N LYS A 50 9.53 0.81 8.22
CA LYS A 50 9.19 -0.60 8.09
C LYS A 50 7.82 -0.85 8.69
N PHE A 51 6.93 -1.47 7.90
CA PHE A 51 5.60 -1.88 8.35
C PHE A 51 5.08 -3.04 7.52
N ASP A 52 4.39 -3.97 8.19
CA ASP A 52 3.66 -5.06 7.57
C ASP A 52 2.16 -4.75 7.64
N ILE A 53 1.56 -4.50 6.48
CA ILE A 53 0.14 -4.13 6.39
C ILE A 53 -0.83 -5.26 6.77
N SER A 54 -0.34 -6.50 6.94
CA SER A 54 -1.13 -7.60 7.48
C SER A 54 -1.51 -7.40 8.96
N GLN A 55 -0.76 -6.53 9.68
CA GLN A 55 -1.06 -6.13 11.06
C GLN A 55 -2.14 -5.03 11.05
N THR A 56 -3.35 -5.41 10.66
CA THR A 56 -4.45 -4.46 10.41
C THR A 56 -4.80 -3.62 11.63
N GLU A 57 -4.66 -4.18 12.83
CA GLU A 57 -4.89 -3.49 14.11
C GLU A 57 -3.90 -2.37 14.40
N LYS A 58 -2.73 -2.36 13.74
CA LYS A 58 -1.68 -1.34 13.90
C LYS A 58 -1.67 -0.28 12.80
N ILE A 59 -2.56 -0.36 11.83
CA ILE A 59 -2.58 0.59 10.70
C ILE A 59 -2.85 2.02 11.16
N GLU A 60 -3.71 2.24 12.14
CA GLU A 60 -3.96 3.60 12.67
C GLU A 60 -2.67 4.19 13.26
N GLU A 61 -1.98 3.45 14.10
CA GLU A 61 -0.70 3.86 14.69
C GLU A 61 0.37 4.09 13.60
N PHE A 62 0.44 3.21 12.62
CA PHE A 62 1.35 3.36 11.49
C PHE A 62 1.12 4.68 10.73
N ILE A 63 -0.12 5.04 10.43
CA ILE A 63 -0.46 6.30 9.76
C ILE A 63 -0.09 7.51 10.62
N GLU A 64 -0.29 7.43 11.95
CA GLU A 64 0.15 8.46 12.89
C GLU A 64 1.67 8.68 12.81
N ASN A 65 2.43 7.59 12.89
CA ASN A 65 3.89 7.64 12.84
C ASN A 65 4.39 8.11 11.47
N ALA A 66 3.82 7.62 10.38
CA ALA A 66 4.14 8.07 9.02
C ALA A 66 3.89 9.57 8.83
N SER A 67 2.76 10.08 9.35
CA SER A 67 2.45 11.50 9.31
C SER A 67 3.47 12.34 10.08
N LYS A 68 3.88 11.90 11.29
CA LYS A 68 4.92 12.58 12.08
C LYS A 68 6.25 12.61 11.34
N GLU A 69 6.69 11.50 10.76
CA GLU A 69 7.90 11.41 9.94
C GLU A 69 7.86 12.36 8.73
N LEU A 70 6.68 12.57 8.18
CA LEU A 70 6.45 13.51 7.09
C LEU A 70 6.22 14.97 7.55
N GLY A 71 6.51 15.31 8.82
CA GLY A 71 6.35 16.67 9.35
C GLY A 71 4.91 17.08 9.65
N GLY A 72 4.04 16.12 9.95
CA GLY A 72 2.65 16.35 10.33
C GLY A 72 1.65 16.43 9.15
N ASN A 73 2.14 16.48 7.91
CA ASN A 73 1.32 16.61 6.71
C ASN A 73 1.34 15.33 5.87
N LEU A 74 0.17 14.80 5.59
CA LEU A 74 -0.03 13.68 4.68
C LEU A 74 -0.89 14.15 3.51
N ASP A 75 -0.26 14.45 2.37
CA ASP A 75 -0.96 14.99 1.20
C ASP A 75 -1.41 13.90 0.23
N CYS A 76 -0.70 12.75 0.20
CA CYS A 76 -1.03 11.64 -0.68
C CYS A 76 -0.67 10.30 -0.03
N VAL A 77 -1.52 9.31 -0.21
CA VAL A 77 -1.24 7.91 0.12
C VAL A 77 -1.37 7.06 -1.14
N ILE A 78 -0.35 6.26 -1.41
CA ILE A 78 -0.34 5.30 -2.51
C ILE A 78 -0.38 3.89 -1.92
N ASN A 79 -1.53 3.25 -1.99
CA ASN A 79 -1.75 1.88 -1.57
C ASN A 79 -1.31 0.94 -2.71
N ASN A 80 -0.05 0.52 -2.66
CA ASN A 80 0.54 -0.37 -3.66
C ASN A 80 0.87 -1.76 -3.09
N ALA A 81 0.98 -1.90 -1.77
CA ALA A 81 1.25 -3.20 -1.17
C ALA A 81 0.12 -4.20 -1.48
N GLY A 82 0.52 -5.43 -1.75
CA GLY A 82 -0.40 -6.52 -2.02
C GLY A 82 0.34 -7.81 -2.31
N ILE A 83 -0.39 -8.92 -2.21
CA ILE A 83 0.12 -10.27 -2.47
C ILE A 83 -0.79 -10.99 -3.45
N THR A 84 -0.25 -12.03 -4.09
CA THR A 84 -1.02 -13.11 -4.73
C THR A 84 -0.80 -14.40 -3.97
N GLN A 85 -1.81 -15.26 -3.97
CA GLN A 85 -1.72 -16.64 -3.52
C GLN A 85 -2.65 -17.45 -4.40
N ASP A 86 -2.07 -17.90 -5.52
CA ASP A 86 -2.82 -18.49 -6.62
C ASP A 86 -3.12 -19.96 -6.35
N ASN A 87 -4.38 -20.34 -6.57
CA ASN A 87 -4.85 -21.73 -6.50
C ASN A 87 -6.16 -21.85 -7.30
N LEU A 88 -6.44 -23.04 -7.86
CA LEU A 88 -7.75 -23.29 -8.47
C LEU A 88 -8.87 -23.08 -7.44
N ALA A 89 -9.98 -22.47 -7.81
CA ALA A 89 -11.08 -22.14 -6.91
C ALA A 89 -11.59 -23.36 -6.13
N ILE A 90 -11.66 -24.54 -6.78
CA ILE A 90 -12.06 -25.80 -6.15
C ILE A 90 -11.06 -26.36 -5.12
N ARG A 91 -9.82 -25.84 -5.11
CA ARG A 91 -8.76 -26.25 -4.18
C ARG A 91 -8.35 -25.15 -3.22
N MET A 92 -8.80 -23.91 -3.46
CA MET A 92 -8.44 -22.76 -2.67
C MET A 92 -9.03 -22.91 -1.25
N SER A 93 -8.16 -22.93 -0.26
CA SER A 93 -8.58 -22.95 1.14
C SER A 93 -9.16 -21.60 1.58
N LEU A 94 -9.96 -21.62 2.63
CA LEU A 94 -10.49 -20.40 3.22
C LEU A 94 -9.37 -19.47 3.74
N ASP A 95 -8.28 -20.05 4.22
CA ASP A 95 -7.12 -19.28 4.70
C ASP A 95 -6.38 -18.58 3.56
N GLU A 96 -6.19 -19.25 2.41
CA GLU A 96 -5.62 -18.62 1.20
C GLU A 96 -6.50 -17.48 0.71
N TRP A 97 -7.82 -17.68 0.72
CA TRP A 97 -8.80 -16.63 0.40
C TRP A 97 -8.68 -15.44 1.35
N LYS A 98 -8.86 -15.69 2.65
CA LYS A 98 -8.85 -14.65 3.70
C LYS A 98 -7.55 -13.86 3.67
N ARG A 99 -6.41 -14.54 3.59
CA ARG A 99 -5.10 -13.89 3.58
C ARG A 99 -4.96 -12.84 2.48
N VAL A 100 -5.40 -13.17 1.25
CA VAL A 100 -5.33 -12.23 0.13
C VAL A 100 -6.33 -11.09 0.29
N ILE A 101 -7.56 -11.39 0.73
CA ILE A 101 -8.58 -10.36 1.01
C ILE A 101 -8.09 -9.40 2.12
N ASP A 102 -7.58 -9.92 3.21
CA ASP A 102 -7.15 -9.11 4.36
C ASP A 102 -5.97 -8.21 3.99
N ILE A 103 -4.95 -8.75 3.30
CA ILE A 103 -3.76 -7.97 2.94
C ILE A 103 -4.05 -7.00 1.79
N ASN A 104 -4.82 -7.36 0.79
CA ASN A 104 -5.03 -6.50 -0.37
C ASN A 104 -6.18 -5.51 -0.18
N LEU A 105 -7.34 -5.98 0.29
CA LEU A 105 -8.57 -5.18 0.34
C LEU A 105 -8.77 -4.56 1.72
N THR A 106 -8.81 -5.37 2.79
CA THR A 106 -9.06 -4.88 4.15
C THR A 106 -8.00 -3.86 4.58
N SER A 107 -6.71 -4.15 4.34
CA SER A 107 -5.65 -3.22 4.69
C SER A 107 -5.72 -1.92 3.86
N THR A 108 -6.03 -2.01 2.56
CA THR A 108 -6.20 -0.82 1.70
C THR A 108 -7.36 0.06 2.18
N PHE A 109 -8.47 -0.55 2.58
CA PHE A 109 -9.57 0.19 3.20
C PHE A 109 -9.13 0.91 4.49
N LEU A 110 -8.46 0.22 5.40
CA LEU A 110 -8.00 0.79 6.66
C LEU A 110 -6.94 1.89 6.45
N MET A 111 -5.98 1.67 5.56
CA MET A 111 -5.01 2.68 5.14
C MET A 111 -5.71 3.94 4.62
N SER A 112 -6.71 3.76 3.76
CA SER A 112 -7.51 4.87 3.21
C SER A 112 -8.30 5.58 4.31
N LYS A 113 -9.02 4.84 5.16
CA LYS A 113 -9.82 5.36 6.28
C LYS A 113 -8.99 6.25 7.22
N PHE A 114 -7.86 5.75 7.69
CA PHE A 114 -7.05 6.50 8.66
C PHE A 114 -6.27 7.65 8.00
N SER A 115 -5.91 7.52 6.72
CA SER A 115 -5.32 8.61 5.94
C SER A 115 -6.32 9.75 5.70
N ILE A 116 -7.58 9.44 5.36
CA ILE A 116 -8.65 10.44 5.24
C ILE A 116 -8.82 11.21 6.54
N LYS A 117 -8.85 10.52 7.69
CA LYS A 117 -8.91 11.14 9.01
C LYS A 117 -7.82 12.20 9.24
N LYS A 118 -6.60 11.97 8.72
CA LYS A 118 -5.50 12.94 8.76
C LYS A 118 -5.67 14.07 7.75
N MET A 119 -6.04 13.73 6.53
CA MET A 119 -6.20 14.69 5.43
C MET A 119 -7.35 15.68 5.67
N LEU A 120 -8.42 15.27 6.35
CA LEU A 120 -9.56 16.13 6.70
C LEU A 120 -9.15 17.34 7.51
N LYS A 121 -8.14 17.25 8.37
CA LYS A 121 -7.64 18.40 9.16
C LYS A 121 -7.11 19.51 8.26
N ASN A 122 -6.51 19.14 7.12
CA ASN A 122 -5.94 20.07 6.15
C ASN A 122 -6.90 20.36 4.99
N LYS A 123 -8.11 19.76 4.99
CA LYS A 123 -9.13 19.86 3.93
C LYS A 123 -8.59 19.54 2.53
N LYS A 124 -7.55 18.76 2.44
CA LYS A 124 -6.94 18.30 1.17
C LYS A 124 -6.25 16.95 1.35
N GLY A 125 -6.18 16.20 0.27
CA GLY A 125 -5.46 14.93 0.22
C GLY A 125 -5.82 14.14 -1.04
N LYS A 126 -4.99 13.14 -1.34
CA LYS A 126 -5.24 12.20 -2.44
C LYS A 126 -4.97 10.77 -1.96
N ILE A 127 -5.80 9.85 -2.41
CA ILE A 127 -5.57 8.42 -2.23
C ILE A 127 -5.48 7.80 -3.62
N ILE A 128 -4.41 7.05 -3.83
CA ILE A 128 -4.16 6.32 -5.07
C ILE A 128 -4.08 4.84 -4.70
N ASN A 129 -5.00 4.05 -5.21
CA ASN A 129 -5.04 2.61 -5.00
C ASN A 129 -4.52 1.89 -6.25
N ILE A 130 -3.50 1.06 -6.10
CA ILE A 130 -2.97 0.23 -7.19
C ILE A 130 -3.82 -1.04 -7.27
N THR A 131 -4.60 -1.12 -8.31
CA THR A 131 -5.43 -2.28 -8.62
C THR A 131 -4.81 -3.13 -9.73
N SER A 132 -5.60 -3.89 -10.45
CA SER A 132 -5.15 -4.76 -11.54
C SER A 132 -6.26 -4.90 -12.59
N VAL A 133 -5.87 -5.11 -13.84
CA VAL A 133 -6.81 -5.43 -14.93
C VAL A 133 -7.63 -6.68 -14.63
N VAL A 134 -7.06 -7.66 -13.91
CA VAL A 134 -7.80 -8.88 -13.53
C VAL A 134 -8.96 -8.62 -12.56
N GLY A 135 -9.00 -7.46 -11.91
CA GLY A 135 -10.15 -7.02 -11.13
C GLY A 135 -11.40 -6.75 -11.98
N HIS A 136 -11.23 -6.53 -13.29
CA HIS A 136 -12.32 -6.39 -14.26
C HIS A 136 -12.61 -7.68 -15.02
N THR A 137 -11.55 -8.44 -15.38
CA THR A 137 -11.67 -9.58 -16.32
C THR A 137 -11.75 -10.94 -15.64
N GLY A 138 -11.31 -11.05 -14.39
CA GLY A 138 -11.01 -12.34 -13.78
C GLY A 138 -9.69 -12.93 -14.29
N ASN A 139 -9.19 -13.94 -13.59
CA ASN A 139 -8.07 -14.76 -14.04
C ASN A 139 -8.14 -16.15 -13.40
N LEU A 140 -7.81 -17.19 -14.19
CA LEU A 140 -7.80 -18.56 -13.70
C LEU A 140 -6.79 -18.71 -12.55
N GLY A 141 -7.20 -19.38 -11.48
CA GLY A 141 -6.38 -19.58 -10.29
C GLY A 141 -6.25 -18.37 -9.35
N GLN A 142 -6.89 -17.23 -9.65
CA GLN A 142 -6.76 -15.99 -8.88
C GLN A 142 -8.10 -15.47 -8.32
N ALA A 143 -9.00 -16.35 -7.91
CA ALA A 143 -10.31 -15.95 -7.41
C ALA A 143 -10.20 -14.94 -6.24
N ASN A 144 -9.33 -15.19 -5.26
CA ASN A 144 -9.05 -14.31 -4.13
C ASN A 144 -8.43 -12.97 -4.56
N TYR A 145 -7.40 -13.01 -5.41
CA TYR A 145 -6.71 -11.82 -5.89
C TYR A 145 -7.64 -10.94 -6.74
N THR A 146 -8.35 -11.56 -7.67
CA THR A 146 -9.34 -10.88 -8.52
C THR A 146 -10.43 -10.21 -7.69
N ALA A 147 -11.01 -10.94 -6.73
CA ALA A 147 -12.01 -10.39 -5.83
C ALA A 147 -11.47 -9.19 -5.02
N SER A 148 -10.23 -9.30 -4.51
CA SER A 148 -9.59 -8.21 -3.77
C SER A 148 -9.39 -6.97 -4.64
N LYS A 149 -8.95 -7.14 -5.89
CA LYS A 149 -8.71 -6.03 -6.81
C LYS A 149 -10.01 -5.42 -7.36
N ALA A 150 -11.04 -6.22 -7.59
CA ALA A 150 -12.39 -5.74 -7.91
C ALA A 150 -12.98 -4.91 -6.74
N GLY A 151 -12.82 -5.38 -5.50
CA GLY A 151 -13.23 -4.62 -4.31
C GLY A 151 -12.54 -3.26 -4.19
N ILE A 152 -11.24 -3.19 -4.51
CA ILE A 152 -10.50 -1.91 -4.53
C ILE A 152 -11.02 -0.98 -5.64
N ILE A 153 -11.40 -1.51 -6.80
CA ILE A 153 -11.97 -0.71 -7.91
C ILE A 153 -13.32 -0.10 -7.50
N ALA A 154 -14.15 -0.87 -6.77
CA ALA A 154 -15.47 -0.44 -6.34
C ALA A 154 -15.44 0.56 -5.16
N MET A 155 -14.38 0.57 -4.36
CA MET A 155 -14.19 1.44 -3.20
C MET A 155 -13.73 2.85 -3.59
#